data_55dc49187f9a8ea9916b9d2f8e395952
#
_entry.id   55dc49187f9a8ea9916b9d2f8e395952
#
_cell.length_a   1.000
_cell.length_b   1.000
_cell.length_c   1.000
_cell.angle_alpha   90.00
_cell.angle_beta   90.00
_cell.angle_gamma   90.00
#
_symmetry.space_group_name_H-M   'P 1'
#
loop_
_entity.id
_entity.type
_entity.pdbx_description
1 polymer ?
#
loop_
_entity_poly.entity_id
_entity_poly.type
_entity_poly.pdbx_seq_one_letter_code
_entity_poly.pdbx_strand_id
1 'polypeptide(L)'
;DWSSDVCSSDLVVAKEELMATAKAMAAKIISKGSYAVSVAKAAINNGYDMDIRNAVEMEANLFGVVNDTHDKKEGMGAFLEKRAANLTDF
;
A
#
# COMPACT_ATOMS: atom_id res chain seq x y z
N ASP A 1 20.77 -1.65 -14.62
CA ASP A 1 21.28 -0.50 -13.88
C ASP A 1 21.03 -0.68 -12.38
N TRP A 2 22.09 -0.57 -11.61
CA TRP A 2 21.98 -0.77 -10.15
C TRP A 2 21.09 0.26 -9.46
N SER A 3 20.95 1.46 -10.02
CA SER A 3 20.14 2.51 -9.40
C SER A 3 18.65 2.14 -9.36
N SER A 4 18.19 1.29 -10.25
CA SER A 4 16.80 0.83 -10.22
C SER A 4 16.57 -0.16 -9.09
N ASP A 5 17.61 -0.79 -8.59
CA ASP A 5 17.50 -1.78 -7.50
C ASP A 5 17.16 -1.14 -6.16
N VAL A 6 17.35 0.17 -6.02
CA VAL A 6 17.02 0.88 -4.78
C VAL A 6 15.67 1.59 -4.87
N CYS A 7 14.86 1.28 -5.86
CA CYS A 7 13.50 1.79 -6.04
C CYS A 7 13.39 3.29 -6.29
N SER A 8 14.52 3.99 -6.43
CA SER A 8 14.51 5.44 -6.62
C SER A 8 14.18 5.85 -8.05
N SER A 9 14.19 4.89 -8.99
CA SER A 9 13.93 5.15 -10.40
C SER A 9 13.09 4.04 -11.02
N ASP A 10 12.11 3.51 -10.27
CA ASP A 10 11.21 2.46 -10.75
C ASP A 10 10.34 2.95 -11.91
N LEU A 11 10.12 4.27 -11.99
CA LEU A 11 9.30 4.85 -13.03
C LEU A 11 9.97 6.14 -13.51
N VAL A 12 10.32 6.15 -14.80
CA VAL A 12 10.93 7.31 -15.43
C VAL A 12 10.06 7.72 -16.61
N VAL A 13 9.67 8.99 -16.66
CA VAL A 13 8.82 9.53 -17.71
C VAL A 13 9.39 10.82 -18.26
N ALA A 14 8.91 11.25 -19.42
CA ALA A 14 9.28 12.54 -20.00
C ALA A 14 8.78 13.67 -19.08
N LYS A 15 9.48 14.80 -19.11
CA LYS A 15 9.13 15.95 -18.27
C LYS A 15 7.69 16.41 -18.48
N GLU A 16 7.23 16.37 -19.72
CA GLU A 16 5.87 16.78 -20.08
C GLU A 16 4.81 15.86 -19.49
N GLU A 17 5.16 14.61 -19.19
CA GLU A 17 4.25 13.61 -18.65
C GLU A 17 4.35 13.47 -17.15
N LEU A 18 5.28 14.18 -16.51
CA LEU A 18 5.57 14.01 -15.08
C LEU A 18 4.31 14.21 -14.22
N MET A 19 3.62 15.33 -14.42
CA MET A 19 2.45 15.65 -13.60
C MET A 19 1.30 14.68 -13.83
N ALA A 20 1.04 14.34 -15.10
CA ALA A 20 -0.03 13.39 -15.43
C ALA A 20 0.25 12.01 -14.82
N THR A 21 1.50 11.55 -14.90
CA THR A 21 1.89 10.26 -14.34
C THR A 21 1.80 10.28 -12.81
N ALA A 22 2.23 11.36 -12.17
CA ALA A 22 2.14 11.50 -10.71
C ALA A 22 0.68 11.48 -10.25
N LYS A 23 -0.20 12.19 -10.94
CA LYS A 23 -1.63 12.20 -10.61
C LYS A 23 -2.27 10.83 -10.81
N ALA A 24 -1.89 10.11 -11.85
CA ALA A 24 -2.40 8.75 -12.08
C ALA A 24 -1.97 7.79 -10.97
N MET A 25 -0.72 7.88 -10.52
CA MET A 25 -0.25 7.06 -9.40
C MET A 25 -0.98 7.40 -8.10
N ALA A 26 -1.17 8.69 -7.83
CA ALA A 26 -1.90 9.13 -6.64
C ALA A 26 -3.34 8.64 -6.65
N ALA A 27 -4.01 8.71 -7.80
CA ALA A 27 -5.38 8.21 -7.95
C ALA A 27 -5.44 6.71 -7.69
N LYS A 28 -4.46 5.96 -8.15
CA LYS A 28 -4.38 4.52 -7.92
C LYS A 28 -4.23 4.20 -6.43
N ILE A 29 -3.39 4.96 -5.72
CA ILE A 29 -3.21 4.79 -4.27
C ILE A 29 -4.51 5.13 -3.54
N ILE A 30 -5.16 6.23 -3.91
CA ILE A 30 -6.41 6.67 -3.29
C ILE A 30 -7.52 5.64 -3.48
N SER A 31 -7.51 4.89 -4.59
CA SER A 31 -8.51 3.87 -4.88
C SER A 31 -8.45 2.66 -3.94
N LYS A 32 -7.37 2.55 -3.14
CA LYS A 32 -7.23 1.48 -2.15
C LYS A 32 -7.77 1.92 -0.80
N GLY A 33 -7.96 0.97 0.12
CA GLY A 33 -8.40 1.31 1.47
C GLY A 33 -7.35 2.14 2.19
N SER A 34 -7.69 3.35 2.59
CA SER A 34 -6.71 4.27 3.17
C SER A 34 -6.14 3.78 4.49
N TYR A 35 -6.96 3.10 5.30
CA TYR A 35 -6.47 2.56 6.58
C TYR A 35 -5.39 1.50 6.35
N ALA A 36 -5.63 0.56 5.45
CA ALA A 36 -4.66 -0.48 5.14
C ALA A 36 -3.37 0.11 4.55
N VAL A 37 -3.48 1.11 3.69
CA VAL A 37 -2.31 1.79 3.10
C VAL A 37 -1.51 2.49 4.19
N SER A 38 -2.16 3.18 5.12
CA SER A 38 -1.48 3.87 6.21
C SER A 38 -0.77 2.89 7.14
N VAL A 39 -1.39 1.75 7.45
CA VAL A 39 -0.78 0.71 8.28
C VAL A 39 0.41 0.09 7.56
N ALA A 40 0.30 -0.18 6.26
CA ALA A 40 1.41 -0.71 5.47
C ALA A 40 2.60 0.25 5.48
N LYS A 41 2.33 1.54 5.31
CA LYS A 41 3.39 2.56 5.36
C LYS A 41 4.06 2.60 6.73
N ALA A 42 3.29 2.52 7.80
CA ALA A 42 3.82 2.49 9.16
C ALA A 42 4.68 1.24 9.38
N ALA A 43 4.23 0.09 8.89
CA ALA A 43 4.99 -1.15 9.01
C ALA A 43 6.34 -1.07 8.28
N ILE A 44 6.34 -0.51 7.08
CA ILE A 44 7.57 -0.35 6.30
C ILE A 44 8.52 0.63 6.99
N ASN A 45 8.02 1.81 7.36
CA ASN A 45 8.86 2.86 7.93
C ASN A 45 9.44 2.47 9.29
N ASN A 46 8.62 1.90 10.15
CA ASN A 46 9.08 1.50 11.48
C ASN A 46 9.92 0.24 11.44
N GLY A 47 9.56 -0.72 10.58
CA GLY A 47 10.29 -1.97 10.44
C GLY A 47 11.69 -1.78 9.88
N TYR A 48 11.90 -0.72 9.10
CA TYR A 48 13.22 -0.42 8.54
C TYR A 48 14.26 -0.15 9.62
N ASP A 49 13.84 0.41 10.76
CA ASP A 49 14.72 0.75 11.89
C ASP A 49 14.77 -0.34 12.96
N MET A 50 14.20 -1.51 12.68
CA MET A 50 14.15 -2.62 13.62
C MET A 50 14.99 -3.80 13.11
N ASP A 51 15.36 -4.72 14.02
CA ASP A 51 15.87 -6.00 13.57
C ASP A 51 14.77 -6.79 12.87
N ILE A 52 15.18 -7.70 11.98
CA ILE A 52 14.21 -8.38 11.10
C ILE A 52 13.18 -9.19 11.89
N ARG A 53 13.58 -9.81 13.01
CA ARG A 53 12.66 -10.62 13.81
C ARG A 53 11.53 -9.76 14.38
N ASN A 54 11.87 -8.62 14.98
CA ASN A 54 10.88 -7.72 15.55
C ASN A 54 10.05 -7.03 14.48
N ALA A 55 10.66 -6.70 13.34
CA ALA A 55 9.94 -6.10 12.23
C ALA A 55 8.86 -7.04 11.69
N VAL A 56 9.18 -8.32 11.52
CA VAL A 56 8.22 -9.31 11.03
C VAL A 56 7.11 -9.54 12.05
N GLU A 57 7.44 -9.57 13.33
CA GLU A 57 6.44 -9.73 14.39
C GLU A 57 5.49 -8.54 14.43
N MET A 58 6.02 -7.32 14.31
CA MET A 58 5.19 -6.12 14.24
C MET A 58 4.27 -6.14 13.02
N GLU A 59 4.80 -6.55 11.87
CA GLU A 59 4.00 -6.67 10.65
C GLU A 59 2.83 -7.64 10.85
N ALA A 60 3.08 -8.77 11.47
CA ALA A 60 2.03 -9.76 11.75
C ALA A 60 0.95 -9.17 12.66
N ASN A 61 1.33 -8.40 13.68
CA ASN A 61 0.39 -7.75 14.58
C ASN A 61 -0.46 -6.71 13.86
N LEU A 62 0.17 -5.91 12.99
CA LEU A 62 -0.54 -4.91 12.20
C LEU A 62 -1.48 -5.55 11.19
N PHE A 63 -1.10 -6.67 10.62
CA PHE A 63 -1.97 -7.45 9.74
C PHE A 63 -3.24 -7.87 10.49
N GLY A 64 -3.09 -8.32 11.75
CA GLY A 64 -4.24 -8.65 12.58
C GLY A 64 -5.18 -7.48 12.80
N VAL A 65 -4.62 -6.28 13.01
CA VAL A 65 -5.42 -5.05 13.16
C VAL A 65 -6.21 -4.75 11.88
N VAL A 66 -5.54 -4.81 10.73
CA VAL A 66 -6.19 -4.55 9.44
C VAL A 66 -7.29 -5.57 9.15
N ASN A 67 -7.11 -6.82 9.56
CA ASN A 67 -8.10 -7.88 9.36
C ASN A 67 -9.44 -7.59 10.05
N ASP A 68 -9.44 -6.73 11.05
CA ASP A 68 -10.66 -6.39 11.80
C ASP A 68 -11.41 -5.22 11.18
N THR A 69 -10.96 -4.69 10.05
CA THR A 69 -11.58 -3.54 9.40
C THR A 69 -12.72 -3.95 8.46
N HIS A 70 -13.64 -3.01 8.25
CA HIS A 70 -14.71 -3.16 7.26
C HIS A 70 -14.11 -3.32 5.85
N ASP A 71 -13.10 -2.54 5.52
CA ASP A 71 -12.52 -2.56 4.18
C ASP A 71 -11.84 -3.89 3.86
N LYS A 72 -11.29 -4.59 4.85
CA LYS A 72 -10.75 -5.93 4.65
C LYS A 72 -11.85 -6.90 4.21
N LYS A 73 -12.98 -6.86 4.89
CA LYS A 73 -14.11 -7.74 4.56
C LYS A 73 -14.69 -7.40 3.20
N GLU A 74 -14.86 -6.12 2.93
CA GLU A 74 -15.37 -5.66 1.64
C GLU A 74 -14.40 -5.97 0.50
N GLY A 75 -13.11 -5.69 0.68
CA GLY A 75 -12.10 -5.96 -0.34
C GLY A 75 -11.99 -7.44 -0.68
N MET A 76 -11.95 -8.27 0.33
CA MET A 76 -11.87 -9.72 0.13
C MET A 76 -13.15 -10.28 -0.49
N GLY A 77 -14.32 -9.82 -0.02
CA GLY A 77 -15.60 -10.21 -0.59
C GLY A 77 -15.73 -9.78 -2.05
N ALA A 78 -15.33 -8.55 -2.35
CA ALA A 78 -15.35 -8.04 -3.72
C ALA A 78 -14.44 -8.86 -4.64
N PHE A 79 -13.26 -9.23 -4.18
CA PHE A 79 -12.34 -10.05 -4.94
C PHE A 79 -12.94 -11.43 -5.27
N LEU A 80 -13.55 -12.06 -4.27
CA LEU A 80 -14.19 -13.38 -4.45
C LEU A 80 -15.40 -13.29 -5.39
N GLU A 81 -16.15 -12.21 -5.31
CA GLU A 81 -17.34 -11.97 -6.17
C GLU A 81 -16.99 -11.35 -7.51
N LYS A 82 -15.72 -11.04 -7.74
CA LYS A 82 -15.23 -10.42 -8.97
C LYS A 82 -15.96 -9.11 -9.31
N ARG A 83 -16.12 -8.27 -8.29
CA ARG A 83 -16.73 -6.94 -8.44
C ARG A 83 -15.80 -5.86 -7.89
N ALA A 84 -16.11 -4.60 -8.17
CA ALA A 84 -15.38 -3.50 -7.59
C ALA A 84 -15.68 -3.38 -6.10
N ALA A 85 -14.67 -3.10 -5.28
CA ALA A 85 -14.83 -2.92 -3.85
C ALA A 85 -15.40 -1.54 -3.55
N ASN A 86 -16.30 -1.47 -2.57
CA ASN A 86 -16.87 -0.21 -2.08
C ASN A 86 -16.22 0.12 -0.74
N LEU A 87 -15.03 0.70 -0.79
CA LEU A 87 -14.19 0.95 0.37
C LEU A 87 -14.66 2.19 1.13
N THR A 88 -14.62 2.11 2.46
CA THR A 88 -15.10 3.18 3.35
C THR A 88 -13.98 3.78 4.19
N ASP A 89 -12.73 3.37 3.98
CA ASP A 89 -11.54 3.86 4.65
C ASP A 89 -11.42 3.49 6.14
N PHE A 90 -12.11 2.46 6.57
CA PHE A 90 -11.90 1.91 7.92
C PHE A 90 -12.29 0.44 8.02
#